data_fcefeb546d518b954b525212671a5d65
#
_entry.id   fcefeb546d518b954b525212671a5d65
#
_cell.length_a   1.000
_cell.length_b   1.000
_cell.length_c   1.000
_cell.angle_alpha   90.00
_cell.angle_beta   90.00
_cell.angle_gamma   90.00
#
_symmetry.space_group_name_H-M   'P 1'
#
loop_
_entity.id
_entity.type
_entity.pdbx_description
1 polymer ?
#
loop_
_entity_poly.entity_id
_entity_poly.type
_entity_poly.pdbx_seq_one_letter_code
_entity_poly.pdbx_strand_id
1 'polypeptide(L)'
;MKIFMDTANVDEIREFADMGIVYGVTTNPSLIAKSGRSQADVIPEICSLIPGPVSAEVISLDCAGMLEEAHKLVKIAENVVIKIPCTAEGL
;
A
#
# COMPACT_ATOMS: atom_id res chain seq x y z
N MET A 1 -11.86 15.50 -9.47
CA MET A 1 -10.64 14.76 -9.81
C MET A 1 -10.08 14.08 -8.55
N LYS A 2 -9.71 12.82 -8.66
CA LYS A 2 -9.13 12.07 -7.56
C LYS A 2 -7.63 11.96 -7.76
N ILE A 3 -6.85 12.42 -6.78
CA ILE A 3 -5.40 12.41 -6.87
C ILE A 3 -4.83 11.29 -6.01
N PHE A 4 -3.96 10.47 -6.62
CA PHE A 4 -3.25 9.40 -5.94
C PHE A 4 -1.76 9.73 -5.89
N MET A 5 -1.13 9.44 -4.75
CA MET A 5 0.32 9.51 -4.63
C MET A 5 0.91 8.12 -4.81
N ASP A 6 1.98 8.01 -5.58
CA ASP A 6 2.69 6.75 -5.80
C ASP A 6 4.01 6.81 -5.01
N THR A 7 3.93 6.49 -3.72
CA THR A 7 5.08 6.63 -2.82
C THR A 7 4.86 5.81 -1.54
N ALA A 8 5.95 5.50 -0.86
CA ALA A 8 5.93 4.93 0.48
C ALA A 8 6.60 5.87 1.49
N ASN A 9 6.90 7.09 1.09
CA ASN A 9 7.51 8.10 1.97
C ASN A 9 6.42 8.75 2.82
N VAL A 10 6.37 8.38 4.09
CA VAL A 10 5.33 8.84 5.03
C VAL A 10 5.35 10.35 5.23
N ASP A 11 6.53 10.96 5.24
CA ASP A 11 6.65 12.41 5.43
C ASP A 11 6.02 13.19 4.27
N GLU A 12 6.26 12.74 3.03
CA GLU A 12 5.60 13.33 1.85
C GLU A 12 4.09 13.15 1.91
N ILE A 13 3.63 11.96 2.27
CA ILE A 13 2.21 11.65 2.36
C ILE A 13 1.54 12.56 3.40
N ARG A 14 2.17 12.72 4.56
CA ARG A 14 1.65 13.58 5.62
C ARG A 14 1.52 15.03 5.16
N GLU A 15 2.54 15.54 4.47
CA GLU A 15 2.53 16.90 3.96
C GLU A 15 1.37 17.14 3.00
N PHE A 16 1.19 16.25 2.03
CA PHE A 16 0.10 16.42 1.05
C PHE A 16 -1.27 16.05 1.62
N ALA A 17 -1.32 15.14 2.59
CA ALA A 17 -2.58 14.81 3.27
C ALA A 17 -3.13 16.02 4.02
N ASP A 18 -2.25 16.80 4.65
CA ASP A 18 -2.64 18.02 5.37
C ASP A 18 -3.25 19.06 4.45
N MET A 19 -2.94 19.01 3.16
CA MET A 19 -3.56 19.91 2.16
C MET A 19 -4.96 19.46 1.75
N GLY A 20 -5.36 18.23 2.11
CA GLY A 20 -6.69 17.71 1.79
C GLY A 20 -6.90 17.33 0.33
N ILE A 21 -5.83 17.17 -0.46
CA ILE A 21 -5.94 16.92 -1.90
C ILE A 21 -5.69 15.46 -2.29
N VAL A 22 -5.15 14.63 -1.38
CA VAL A 22 -4.84 13.23 -1.69
C VAL A 22 -6.05 12.34 -1.44
N TYR A 23 -6.52 11.64 -2.48
CA TYR A 23 -7.60 10.68 -2.39
C TYR A 23 -7.11 9.33 -1.88
N GLY A 24 -5.97 8.86 -2.41
CA GLY A 24 -5.41 7.57 -2.03
C GLY A 24 -3.91 7.51 -2.30
N VAL A 25 -3.30 6.40 -1.91
CA VAL A 25 -1.88 6.17 -2.06
C VAL A 25 -1.64 4.82 -2.70
N THR A 26 -0.73 4.76 -3.67
CA THR A 26 -0.29 3.49 -4.24
C THR A 26 1.14 3.22 -3.79
N THR A 27 1.38 2.02 -3.29
CA THR A 27 2.72 1.59 -2.91
C THR A 27 3.09 0.33 -3.69
N ASN A 28 4.37 0.00 -3.68
CA ASN A 28 4.86 -1.27 -4.20
C ASN A 28 6.11 -1.68 -3.41
N PRO A 29 6.57 -2.95 -3.54
CA PRO A 29 7.73 -3.41 -2.77
C PRO A 29 9.00 -2.59 -2.97
N SER A 30 9.23 -2.07 -4.17
CA SER A 30 10.40 -1.24 -4.45
C SER A 30 10.37 0.08 -3.69
N LEU A 31 9.21 0.73 -3.67
CA LEU A 31 9.03 1.99 -2.94
C LEU A 31 9.19 1.79 -1.44
N ILE A 32 8.63 0.70 -0.93
CA ILE A 32 8.74 0.37 0.50
C ILE A 32 10.19 0.08 0.87
N ALA A 33 10.92 -0.65 0.03
CA ALA A 33 12.33 -0.93 0.25
C ALA A 33 13.16 0.36 0.31
N LYS A 34 12.85 1.33 -0.55
CA LYS A 34 13.53 2.63 -0.54
C LYS A 34 13.30 3.42 0.73
N SER A 35 12.16 3.20 1.40
CA SER A 35 11.86 3.89 2.65
C SER A 35 12.70 3.36 3.83
N GLY A 36 13.31 2.21 3.68
CA GLY A 36 14.07 1.55 4.75
C GLY A 36 13.20 0.89 5.80
N ARG A 37 11.89 0.78 5.55
CA ARG A 37 10.92 0.21 6.50
C ARG A 37 10.20 -0.97 5.85
N SER A 38 9.51 -1.76 6.65
CA SER A 38 8.73 -2.91 6.15
C SER A 38 7.28 -2.50 5.84
N GLN A 39 6.58 -3.33 5.04
CA GLN A 39 5.15 -3.12 4.79
C GLN A 39 4.36 -3.10 6.10
N ALA A 40 4.70 -3.98 7.03
CA ALA A 40 4.00 -4.07 8.31
C ALA A 40 4.10 -2.77 9.12
N ASP A 41 5.16 -1.99 8.91
CA ASP A 41 5.35 -0.70 9.58
C ASP A 41 4.73 0.46 8.82
N VAL A 42 4.93 0.48 7.49
CA VAL A 42 4.56 1.62 6.64
C VAL A 42 3.06 1.67 6.35
N ILE A 43 2.45 0.55 5.99
CA ILE A 43 1.05 0.52 5.56
C ILE A 43 0.07 1.00 6.64
N PRO A 44 0.18 0.56 7.91
CA PRO A 44 -0.73 1.08 8.95
C PRO A 44 -0.62 2.58 9.14
N GLU A 45 0.60 3.11 9.06
CA GLU A 45 0.85 4.55 9.23
C GLU A 45 0.24 5.34 8.09
N ILE A 46 0.40 4.88 6.85
CA ILE A 46 -0.22 5.52 5.69
C ILE A 46 -1.74 5.48 5.81
N CYS A 47 -2.30 4.34 6.19
CA CYS A 47 -3.74 4.18 6.35
C CYS A 47 -4.33 5.11 7.41
N SER A 48 -3.55 5.45 8.43
CA SER A 48 -4.01 6.39 9.46
C SER A 48 -4.02 7.84 8.96
N LEU A 49 -3.21 8.15 7.95
CA LEU A 49 -3.13 9.50 7.39
C LEU A 49 -4.12 9.73 6.26
N ILE A 50 -4.43 8.70 5.50
CA ILE A 50 -5.26 8.79 4.28
C ILE A 50 -6.52 7.94 4.48
N PRO A 51 -7.71 8.56 4.47
CA PRO A 51 -8.97 7.79 4.62
C PRO A 51 -9.37 7.04 3.36
N GLY A 52 -8.82 7.40 2.20
CA GLY A 52 -9.09 6.73 0.93
C GLY A 52 -8.29 5.45 0.75
N PRO A 53 -8.36 4.84 -0.45
CA PRO A 53 -7.69 3.55 -0.69
C PRO A 53 -6.17 3.66 -0.65
N VAL A 54 -5.54 2.68 -0.02
CA VAL A 54 -4.09 2.54 0.06
C VAL A 54 -3.73 1.17 -0.50
N SER A 55 -3.00 1.12 -1.61
CA SER A 55 -2.62 -0.14 -2.22
C SER A 55 -1.39 -0.74 -1.56
N ALA A 56 -1.43 -2.05 -1.34
CA ALA A 56 -0.30 -2.82 -0.82
C ALA A 56 -0.13 -4.04 -1.72
N GLU A 57 1.07 -4.24 -2.25
CA GLU A 57 1.35 -5.33 -3.18
C GLU A 57 1.89 -6.56 -2.46
N VAL A 58 1.36 -7.74 -2.81
CA VAL A 58 1.89 -9.01 -2.30
C VAL A 58 3.24 -9.30 -2.95
N ILE A 59 4.16 -9.90 -2.19
CA ILE A 59 5.52 -10.18 -2.65
C ILE A 59 5.67 -11.61 -3.14
N SER A 60 4.87 -12.53 -2.60
CA SER A 60 4.93 -13.94 -2.97
C SER A 60 4.67 -14.16 -4.46
N LEU A 61 5.37 -15.14 -5.04
CA LEU A 61 5.25 -15.45 -6.46
C LEU A 61 4.27 -16.59 -6.76
N ASP A 62 3.81 -17.31 -5.75
CA ASP A 62 2.82 -18.37 -5.93
C ASP A 62 1.45 -17.96 -5.39
N CYS A 63 0.41 -18.63 -5.90
CA CYS A 63 -0.97 -18.28 -5.58
C CYS A 63 -1.30 -18.42 -4.08
N ALA A 64 -0.85 -19.50 -3.45
CA ALA A 64 -1.12 -19.75 -2.03
C ALA A 64 -0.45 -18.68 -1.16
N GLY A 65 0.80 -18.32 -1.47
CA GLY A 65 1.52 -17.27 -0.76
C GLY A 65 0.89 -15.91 -0.94
N MET A 66 0.42 -15.59 -2.15
CA MET A 66 -0.28 -14.34 -2.43
C MET A 66 -1.55 -14.21 -1.60
N LEU A 67 -2.34 -15.27 -1.49
CA LEU A 67 -3.55 -15.27 -0.70
C LEU A 67 -3.26 -15.06 0.79
N GLU A 68 -2.23 -15.74 1.30
CA GLU A 68 -1.83 -15.59 2.70
C GLU A 68 -1.39 -14.15 3.00
N GLU A 69 -0.55 -13.57 2.15
CA GLU A 69 -0.12 -12.18 2.30
C GLU A 69 -1.29 -11.21 2.20
N ALA A 70 -2.19 -11.43 1.24
CA ALA A 70 -3.37 -10.58 1.07
C ALA A 70 -4.24 -10.59 2.31
N HIS A 71 -4.47 -11.75 2.93
CA HIS A 71 -5.24 -11.84 4.16
C HIS A 71 -4.59 -11.09 5.32
N LYS A 72 -3.26 -11.13 5.41
CA LYS A 72 -2.54 -10.39 6.44
C LYS A 72 -2.64 -8.89 6.21
N LEU A 73 -2.51 -8.45 4.96
CA LEU A 73 -2.54 -7.04 4.62
C LEU A 73 -3.92 -6.41 4.83
N VAL A 74 -5.01 -7.09 4.45
CA VAL A 74 -6.36 -6.53 4.64
C VAL A 74 -6.75 -6.41 6.12
N LYS A 75 -6.09 -7.14 7.01
CA LYS A 75 -6.33 -7.02 8.44
C LYS A 75 -5.69 -5.79 9.06
N ILE A 76 -4.78 -5.13 8.33
CA ILE A 76 -4.08 -3.94 8.84
C ILE A 76 -5.04 -2.77 8.98
N ALA A 77 -5.86 -2.52 7.95
CA ALA A 77 -6.84 -1.44 7.96
C ALA A 77 -7.90 -1.68 6.89
N GLU A 78 -9.07 -1.06 7.08
CA GLU A 78 -10.19 -1.23 6.16
C GLU A 78 -9.93 -0.65 4.76
N ASN A 79 -9.10 0.36 4.68
CA ASN A 79 -8.82 1.05 3.40
C ASN A 79 -7.67 0.46 2.60
N VAL A 80 -7.13 -0.71 3.02
CA VAL A 80 -6.09 -1.40 2.25
C VAL A 80 -6.70 -2.08 1.03
N VAL A 81 -6.08 -1.84 -0.14
CA VAL A 81 -6.43 -2.48 -1.40
C VAL A 81 -5.25 -3.35 -1.83
N ILE A 82 -5.52 -4.62 -2.09
CA ILE A 82 -4.46 -5.56 -2.45
C ILE A 82 -4.12 -5.44 -3.93
N LYS A 83 -2.83 -5.29 -4.21
CA LYS A 83 -2.29 -5.27 -5.57
C LYS A 83 -1.58 -6.60 -5.82
N ILE A 84 -1.96 -7.28 -6.90
CA ILE A 84 -1.40 -8.59 -7.26
C ILE A 84 -0.55 -8.43 -8.51
N PRO A 85 0.71 -8.96 -8.53
CA PRO A 85 1.54 -8.89 -9.73
C PRO A 85 0.87 -9.58 -10.91
N CYS A 86 0.98 -8.98 -12.09
CA CYS A 86 0.39 -9.53 -13.32
C CYS A 86 1.28 -10.62 -13.90
N THR A 87 1.27 -11.79 -13.28
CA THR A 87 2.01 -12.98 -13.69
C THR A 87 1.04 -14.14 -13.89
N ALA A 88 1.51 -15.27 -14.40
CA ALA A 88 0.67 -16.46 -14.56
C ALA A 88 0.08 -16.92 -13.21
N GLU A 89 0.84 -16.83 -12.14
CA GLU A 89 0.38 -17.19 -10.80
C GLU A 89 -0.57 -16.16 -10.21
N GLY A 90 -0.45 -14.89 -10.60
CA GLY A 90 -1.33 -13.83 -10.14
C GLY A 90 -2.67 -13.80 -10.86
N LEU A 91 -2.71 -14.40 -12.03
CA LEU A 91 -3.94 -14.50 -12.81
C LEU A 91 -4.76 -15.70 -12.41
#